data_d67ae66eacf94f2c7145a77d59f3937f
#
_entry.id   d67ae66eacf94f2c7145a77d59f3937f
#
_cell.length_a   1.000
_cell.length_b   1.000
_cell.length_c   1.000
_cell.angle_alpha   90.00
_cell.angle_beta   90.00
_cell.angle_gamma   90.00
#
_symmetry.space_group_name_H-M   'P 1'
#
loop_
_entity.id
_entity.type
_entity.pdbx_description
1 polymer ?
#
loop_
_entity_poly.entity_id
_entity_poly.type
_entity_poly.pdbx_seq_one_letter_code
_entity_poly.pdbx_strand_id
1 'polypeptide(L)'
;MRVSAWSVAALFVVAGGNWGCGSSRPASGPASLPKGGAVDGGIVAPGSAGAGGASGMNDGGSVGAATVSDAGNSAHRCPDLFDQSVLQTYSFEISADNWAKLDADFHDLKDVLAGTPPQTYYPVTFHFGAETVSNASVRLRGKSSWVQTVMYDANPKMQFVISFDQIDKTGKFHGVPALHFEIPRDDWTFMNDRVGNNWLRKVGIAAPCTNSAKLMINGSYYGLYDVEASVGASLLKEFFPNDFKGDLFKGGTEPQTNVGSSDWTRLEQLQAAGTMAALGPLVDLQNTVLEWAAEAVVNDADGYYGGAHNYYLYDEGSPGYVWLPDHTDSAFEWTALFTSLSYRQHPIYWWAGRPSADKPGADYLIVINDPTWRAHYVDAISTQVSLWDANEILGWIDAWSAQITDAVAADPHKWATPEQFTTALSAMRDVVTNRPQYLQSFVRCEHGNPADSTDQDGDGVPWCNDCNDTDPNVHPGAPEVCGNGVDDNCDGVVDEGCPAH
;
A
#
# COMPACT_ATOMS: atom_id res chain seq x y z
N MET A 1 -0.58 4.13 37.71
CA MET A 1 -1.71 3.20 37.43
C MET A 1 -1.43 2.63 36.06
N ARG A 2 -1.15 1.35 35.97
CA ARG A 2 -0.92 0.68 34.69
C ARG A 2 -2.30 0.38 34.09
N VAL A 3 -2.70 1.12 33.06
CA VAL A 3 -3.85 0.77 32.23
C VAL A 3 -3.31 -0.25 31.22
N SER A 4 -3.84 -1.46 31.28
CA SER A 4 -3.44 -2.56 30.40
C SER A 4 -3.91 -2.25 28.97
N ALA A 5 -3.08 -2.56 27.98
CA ALA A 5 -3.30 -2.35 26.54
C ALA A 5 -4.55 -3.05 25.96
N TRP A 6 -5.29 -3.80 26.76
CA TRP A 6 -6.50 -4.54 26.35
C TRP A 6 -7.79 -3.72 26.27
N SER A 7 -7.75 -2.43 26.65
CA SER A 7 -8.96 -1.57 26.65
C SER A 7 -9.17 -0.80 25.34
N VAL A 8 -8.22 -0.82 24.40
CA VAL A 8 -8.29 -0.01 23.17
C VAL A 8 -9.01 -0.76 22.03
N ALA A 9 -8.89 -2.08 21.97
CA ALA A 9 -9.55 -2.88 20.95
C ALA A 9 -11.08 -2.95 21.10
N ALA A 10 -11.63 -2.71 22.29
CA ALA A 10 -13.06 -2.83 22.56
C ALA A 10 -13.90 -1.58 22.21
N LEU A 11 -13.28 -0.44 21.89
CA LEU A 11 -14.01 0.80 21.57
C LEU A 11 -14.28 1.00 20.08
N PHE A 12 -13.62 0.25 19.20
CA PHE A 12 -13.90 0.30 17.75
C PHE A 12 -15.23 -0.36 17.36
N VAL A 13 -15.79 -1.23 18.19
CA VAL A 13 -17.03 -1.98 17.91
C VAL A 13 -18.32 -1.13 18.08
N VAL A 14 -18.26 0.03 18.73
CA VAL A 14 -19.48 0.84 19.01
C VAL A 14 -19.64 2.02 18.04
N ALA A 15 -18.60 2.40 17.30
CA ALA A 15 -18.69 3.43 16.25
C ALA A 15 -18.80 2.85 14.83
N GLY A 16 -19.07 1.55 14.70
CA GLY A 16 -19.34 0.85 13.44
C GLY A 16 -20.70 1.22 12.84
N GLY A 17 -20.89 2.49 12.53
CA GLY A 17 -21.86 2.91 11.53
C GLY A 17 -21.29 2.54 10.16
N ASN A 18 -21.95 1.64 9.46
CA ASN A 18 -21.77 1.24 8.06
C ASN A 18 -20.83 2.12 7.21
N TRP A 19 -19.55 1.79 7.18
CA TRP A 19 -18.57 2.35 6.25
C TRP A 19 -18.24 1.37 5.13
N GLY A 20 -19.21 0.57 4.75
CA GLY A 20 -19.13 -0.27 3.57
C GLY A 20 -19.89 0.40 2.43
N CYS A 21 -19.23 0.95 1.44
CA CYS A 21 -19.73 0.88 0.07
C CYS A 21 -19.58 -0.56 -0.42
N GLY A 22 -20.20 -1.49 0.26
CA GLY A 22 -20.33 -2.87 -0.15
C GLY A 22 -21.76 -3.08 -0.59
N SER A 23 -22.01 -3.14 -1.90
CA SER A 23 -23.24 -3.74 -2.40
C SER A 23 -23.27 -5.19 -1.92
N SER A 24 -24.18 -5.49 -0.99
CA SER A 24 -24.48 -6.86 -0.59
C SER A 24 -24.91 -7.65 -1.84
N ARG A 25 -24.05 -8.54 -2.33
CA ARG A 25 -24.40 -9.46 -3.41
C ARG A 25 -25.16 -10.66 -2.83
N PRO A 26 -26.27 -11.10 -3.42
CA PRO A 26 -26.85 -12.39 -3.09
C PRO A 26 -25.94 -13.50 -3.62
N ALA A 27 -25.65 -14.48 -2.78
CA ALA A 27 -24.89 -15.66 -3.13
C ALA A 27 -25.53 -16.44 -4.28
N SER A 28 -24.82 -16.64 -5.38
CA SER A 28 -25.16 -17.61 -6.41
C SER A 28 -24.40 -18.89 -6.11
N GLY A 29 -25.11 -19.99 -5.91
CA GLY A 29 -24.60 -21.30 -5.57
C GLY A 29 -23.64 -21.90 -6.59
N PRO A 30 -22.89 -22.95 -6.21
CA PRO A 30 -21.77 -23.46 -6.96
C PRO A 30 -22.20 -24.16 -8.24
N ALA A 31 -21.59 -23.76 -9.35
CA ALA A 31 -21.66 -24.49 -10.61
C ALA A 31 -20.59 -25.60 -10.60
N SER A 32 -21.04 -26.82 -10.78
CA SER A 32 -20.23 -28.03 -10.89
C SER A 32 -19.22 -27.95 -12.05
N LEU A 33 -17.97 -28.26 -11.78
CA LEU A 33 -16.85 -28.31 -12.72
C LEU A 33 -17.03 -29.36 -13.82
N PRO A 34 -16.73 -29.07 -15.08
CA PRO A 34 -16.48 -30.06 -16.10
C PRO A 34 -15.01 -30.49 -16.12
N LYS A 35 -14.79 -31.80 -16.23
CA LYS A 35 -13.46 -32.40 -16.36
C LYS A 35 -12.88 -32.24 -17.77
N GLY A 36 -11.63 -31.79 -17.80
CA GLY A 36 -10.57 -32.27 -18.70
C GLY A 36 -10.60 -31.89 -20.17
N GLY A 37 -9.54 -31.23 -20.60
CA GLY A 37 -9.11 -31.13 -21.98
C GLY A 37 -7.76 -30.43 -22.07
N ALA A 38 -6.68 -31.19 -22.18
CA ALA A 38 -5.34 -30.67 -22.42
C ALA A 38 -5.24 -30.04 -23.81
N VAL A 39 -4.72 -28.84 -23.91
CA VAL A 39 -4.22 -28.26 -25.18
C VAL A 39 -2.83 -27.70 -24.94
N ASP A 40 -1.90 -28.26 -25.69
CA ASP A 40 -0.51 -27.89 -25.81
C ASP A 40 -0.39 -26.52 -26.51
N GLY A 41 0.35 -25.59 -25.90
CA GLY A 41 0.63 -24.27 -26.47
C GLY A 41 1.98 -23.75 -26.02
N GLY A 42 3.00 -23.99 -26.83
CA GLY A 42 4.39 -23.67 -26.56
C GLY A 42 4.63 -22.17 -26.39
N ILE A 43 5.31 -21.80 -25.32
CA ILE A 43 5.81 -20.47 -25.03
C ILE A 43 7.19 -20.31 -25.65
N VAL A 44 7.35 -19.28 -26.49
CA VAL A 44 8.63 -18.87 -27.07
C VAL A 44 9.31 -17.92 -26.10
N ALA A 45 10.44 -18.29 -25.55
CA ALA A 45 11.30 -17.45 -24.74
C ALA A 45 12.13 -16.49 -25.61
N PRO A 46 12.36 -15.23 -25.17
CA PRO A 46 13.34 -14.35 -25.81
C PRO A 46 14.76 -14.71 -25.36
N GLY A 47 15.65 -14.73 -26.34
CA GLY A 47 16.99 -15.25 -26.23
C GLY A 47 17.96 -14.46 -25.38
N SER A 48 18.86 -15.21 -24.77
CA SER A 48 20.06 -14.79 -24.08
C SER A 48 21.11 -14.20 -25.03
N ALA A 49 21.67 -13.04 -24.68
CA ALA A 49 22.88 -12.52 -25.31
C ALA A 49 24.03 -12.47 -24.30
N GLY A 50 25.04 -13.09 -24.68
CA GLY A 50 26.40 -13.38 -24.41
C GLY A 50 27.20 -12.64 -23.34
N ALA A 51 27.94 -13.48 -22.63
CA ALA A 51 29.06 -13.14 -21.74
C ALA A 51 30.31 -12.66 -22.54
N GLY A 52 31.08 -11.78 -21.93
CA GLY A 52 32.41 -11.38 -22.41
C GLY A 52 33.25 -10.64 -21.39
N GLY A 53 34.20 -11.35 -20.80
CA GLY A 53 35.58 -10.90 -20.67
C GLY A 53 36.02 -10.19 -19.40
N ALA A 54 36.85 -10.91 -18.67
CA ALA A 54 37.57 -10.63 -17.42
C ALA A 54 38.69 -9.57 -17.52
N SER A 55 39.05 -9.11 -16.34
CA SER A 55 40.38 -8.87 -15.76
C SER A 55 40.75 -7.41 -15.43
N GLY A 56 41.20 -7.23 -14.19
CA GLY A 56 42.01 -6.12 -13.73
C GLY A 56 41.89 -5.81 -12.25
N MET A 57 42.76 -6.40 -11.41
CA MET A 57 43.01 -5.97 -10.02
C MET A 57 43.60 -4.56 -9.99
N ASN A 58 43.19 -3.69 -9.01
CA ASN A 58 44.11 -3.13 -7.99
C ASN A 58 43.44 -2.11 -7.07
N ASP A 59 43.72 -2.35 -5.78
CA ASP A 59 44.07 -1.42 -4.70
C ASP A 59 43.16 -0.26 -4.26
N GLY A 60 42.76 -0.39 -3.01
CA GLY A 60 42.95 0.55 -1.90
C GLY A 60 42.41 2.00 -2.09
N GLY A 61 41.27 2.28 -1.51
CA GLY A 61 40.84 3.67 -1.39
C GLY A 61 39.56 3.85 -0.60
N SER A 62 39.70 4.42 0.58
CA SER A 62 38.71 5.11 1.43
C SER A 62 37.23 4.76 1.23
N VAL A 63 36.61 4.34 2.32
CA VAL A 63 35.15 4.23 2.45
C VAL A 63 34.55 5.64 2.27
N GLY A 64 34.29 6.00 1.02
CA GLY A 64 33.45 7.14 0.67
C GLY A 64 32.01 6.74 0.97
N ALA A 65 31.27 7.65 1.61
CA ALA A 65 29.83 7.52 1.79
C ALA A 65 29.21 7.08 0.45
N ALA A 66 28.50 5.95 0.48
CA ALA A 66 27.79 5.47 -0.69
C ALA A 66 26.79 6.55 -1.09
N THR A 67 27.02 7.19 -2.23
CA THR A 67 26.01 8.04 -2.85
C THR A 67 24.91 7.06 -3.27
N VAL A 68 23.77 7.14 -2.59
CA VAL A 68 22.53 6.47 -3.01
C VAL A 68 22.16 7.09 -4.35
N SER A 69 22.65 6.50 -5.44
CA SER A 69 22.17 6.87 -6.78
C SER A 69 20.79 6.25 -6.96
N ASP A 70 19.85 7.02 -7.55
CA ASP A 70 18.59 6.51 -8.10
C ASP A 70 18.87 5.43 -9.16
N ALA A 71 19.20 4.23 -8.72
CA ALA A 71 19.57 3.10 -9.56
C ALA A 71 18.35 2.24 -9.92
N GLY A 72 17.15 2.83 -9.91
CA GLY A 72 15.96 2.26 -10.53
C GLY A 72 15.85 2.73 -11.97
N ASN A 73 15.33 1.89 -12.83
CA ASN A 73 15.06 2.09 -14.24
C ASN A 73 14.98 3.58 -14.64
N SER A 74 15.92 4.06 -15.46
CA SER A 74 16.06 5.47 -15.85
C SER A 74 14.81 6.07 -16.55
N ALA A 75 13.79 5.26 -16.80
CA ALA A 75 12.53 5.66 -17.41
C ALA A 75 11.54 6.29 -16.42
N HIS A 76 11.63 5.96 -15.11
CA HIS A 76 10.67 6.39 -14.10
C HIS A 76 11.35 7.17 -12.97
N ARG A 77 11.76 8.40 -13.28
CA ARG A 77 12.44 9.28 -12.32
C ARG A 77 11.46 10.20 -11.62
N CYS A 78 11.57 10.23 -10.29
CA CYS A 78 10.90 11.25 -9.49
C CYS A 78 11.52 12.63 -9.70
N PRO A 79 10.73 13.73 -9.64
CA PRO A 79 11.24 15.09 -9.62
C PRO A 79 12.22 15.35 -8.45
N ASP A 80 13.06 16.39 -8.57
CA ASP A 80 14.05 16.78 -7.56
C ASP A 80 13.44 17.08 -6.17
N LEU A 81 12.13 17.33 -6.11
CA LEU A 81 11.36 17.40 -4.87
C LEU A 81 11.53 16.12 -4.00
N PHE A 82 11.73 14.98 -4.63
CA PHE A 82 11.82 13.67 -3.98
C PHE A 82 13.23 13.08 -4.04
N ASP A 83 14.27 13.94 -4.15
CA ASP A 83 15.67 13.49 -4.14
C ASP A 83 15.98 12.71 -2.84
N GLN A 84 16.24 11.42 -2.99
CA GLN A 84 16.47 10.47 -1.89
C GLN A 84 17.78 10.73 -1.13
N SER A 85 18.70 11.47 -1.71
CA SER A 85 19.99 11.79 -1.09
C SER A 85 19.90 12.85 0.00
N VAL A 86 18.77 13.58 0.10
CA VAL A 86 18.58 14.75 0.96
C VAL A 86 17.27 14.68 1.73
N LEU A 87 17.32 14.95 3.04
CA LEU A 87 16.12 15.27 3.81
C LEU A 87 15.65 16.69 3.46
N GLN A 88 14.68 16.79 2.59
CA GLN A 88 14.15 18.07 2.09
C GLN A 88 13.45 18.87 3.19
N THR A 89 13.45 20.19 3.03
CA THR A 89 12.68 21.10 3.88
C THR A 89 11.69 21.86 3.02
N TYR A 90 10.42 21.67 3.31
CA TYR A 90 9.33 22.44 2.73
C TYR A 90 8.80 23.42 3.75
N SER A 91 8.30 24.57 3.28
CA SER A 91 7.65 25.51 4.18
C SER A 91 6.45 26.18 3.54
N PHE A 92 5.51 26.59 4.36
CA PHE A 92 4.47 27.51 3.93
C PHE A 92 4.17 28.57 5.00
N GLU A 93 3.75 29.74 4.52
CA GLU A 93 3.25 30.82 5.32
C GLU A 93 1.74 30.91 5.16
N ILE A 94 1.01 30.93 6.28
CA ILE A 94 -0.44 31.07 6.35
C ILE A 94 -0.79 32.21 7.29
N SER A 95 -1.81 33.00 6.95
CA SER A 95 -2.27 34.07 7.83
C SER A 95 -2.83 33.52 9.15
N ALA A 96 -2.73 34.29 10.24
CA ALA A 96 -3.25 33.90 11.54
C ALA A 96 -4.75 33.55 11.49
N ASP A 97 -5.55 34.29 10.72
CA ASP A 97 -6.98 34.04 10.57
C ASP A 97 -7.28 32.71 9.84
N ASN A 98 -6.51 32.40 8.79
CA ASN A 98 -6.68 31.13 8.07
C ASN A 98 -6.14 29.95 8.86
N TRP A 99 -5.05 30.14 9.60
CA TRP A 99 -4.55 29.12 10.52
C TRP A 99 -5.59 28.77 11.60
N ALA A 100 -6.21 29.79 12.21
CA ALA A 100 -7.25 29.57 13.22
C ALA A 100 -8.47 28.81 12.67
N LYS A 101 -8.82 29.03 11.40
CA LYS A 101 -9.92 28.27 10.74
C LYS A 101 -9.49 26.83 10.46
N LEU A 102 -8.30 26.63 9.92
CA LEU A 102 -7.74 25.29 9.64
C LEU A 102 -7.63 24.46 10.94
N ASP A 103 -7.20 25.09 12.04
CA ASP A 103 -7.12 24.48 13.35
C ASP A 103 -8.51 24.15 13.92
N ALA A 104 -9.50 25.02 13.71
CA ALA A 104 -10.88 24.76 14.07
C ALA A 104 -11.47 23.59 13.27
N ASP A 105 -11.23 23.54 11.97
CA ASP A 105 -11.62 22.41 11.09
C ASP A 105 -10.98 21.10 11.55
N PHE A 106 -9.68 21.14 11.96
CA PHE A 106 -8.97 19.96 12.42
C PHE A 106 -9.56 19.37 13.71
N HIS A 107 -10.07 20.21 14.61
CA HIS A 107 -10.64 19.82 15.89
C HIS A 107 -12.17 19.75 15.91
N ASP A 108 -12.85 19.88 14.75
CA ASP A 108 -14.30 19.74 14.71
C ASP A 108 -14.71 18.29 14.99
N LEU A 109 -15.20 18.04 16.20
CA LEU A 109 -15.58 16.69 16.64
C LEU A 109 -16.62 16.01 15.76
N LYS A 110 -17.50 16.79 15.11
CA LYS A 110 -18.50 16.22 14.21
C LYS A 110 -17.80 15.60 12.99
N ASP A 111 -16.88 16.32 12.38
CA ASP A 111 -16.16 15.88 11.20
C ASP A 111 -15.12 14.80 11.56
N VAL A 112 -14.47 14.93 12.74
CA VAL A 112 -13.59 13.88 13.28
C VAL A 112 -14.33 12.57 13.46
N LEU A 113 -15.50 12.58 14.12
CA LEU A 113 -16.31 11.37 14.30
C LEU A 113 -16.90 10.82 12.99
N ALA A 114 -17.08 11.68 11.98
CA ALA A 114 -17.46 11.25 10.63
C ALA A 114 -16.26 10.68 9.84
N GLY A 115 -15.01 10.87 10.29
CA GLY A 115 -13.80 10.45 9.57
C GLY A 115 -13.60 11.16 8.24
N THR A 116 -14.21 12.33 8.06
CA THR A 116 -14.19 13.06 6.78
C THR A 116 -13.67 14.48 7.00
N PRO A 117 -12.38 14.75 6.70
CA PRO A 117 -11.82 16.08 6.88
C PRO A 117 -12.46 17.08 5.92
N PRO A 118 -12.64 18.34 6.36
CA PRO A 118 -13.11 19.40 5.50
C PRO A 118 -12.26 19.56 4.25
N GLN A 119 -12.90 19.73 3.09
CA GLN A 119 -12.22 19.93 1.81
C GLN A 119 -11.95 21.43 1.52
N THR A 120 -11.93 22.26 2.55
CA THR A 120 -11.71 23.71 2.45
C THR A 120 -10.24 24.01 2.22
N TYR A 121 -9.94 24.71 1.14
CA TYR A 121 -8.60 25.19 0.84
C TYR A 121 -8.37 26.60 1.37
N TYR A 122 -7.23 26.80 2.01
CA TYR A 122 -6.76 28.09 2.50
C TYR A 122 -5.55 28.56 1.71
N PRO A 123 -5.48 29.84 1.28
CA PRO A 123 -4.34 30.36 0.53
C PRO A 123 -3.09 30.40 1.41
N VAL A 124 -1.96 30.00 0.82
CA VAL A 124 -0.64 30.02 1.45
C VAL A 124 0.42 30.50 0.48
N THR A 125 1.53 30.98 1.01
CA THR A 125 2.79 31.14 0.26
C THR A 125 3.66 29.93 0.57
N PHE A 126 3.99 29.16 -0.47
CA PHE A 126 4.81 27.95 -0.35
C PHE A 126 6.25 28.25 -0.73
N HIS A 127 7.21 27.61 -0.04
CA HIS A 127 8.64 27.76 -0.28
C HIS A 127 9.34 26.40 -0.31
N PHE A 128 10.27 26.26 -1.25
CA PHE A 128 11.17 25.13 -1.38
C PHE A 128 12.57 25.63 -1.81
N GLY A 129 13.57 25.50 -0.93
CA GLY A 129 14.86 26.13 -1.15
C GLY A 129 14.74 27.64 -1.32
N ALA A 130 15.17 28.16 -2.47
CA ALA A 130 15.06 29.58 -2.81
C ALA A 130 13.77 29.92 -3.60
N GLU A 131 12.98 28.93 -3.93
CA GLU A 131 11.77 29.11 -4.74
C GLU A 131 10.57 29.47 -3.90
N THR A 132 9.67 30.27 -4.47
CA THR A 132 8.45 30.75 -3.78
C THR A 132 7.25 30.66 -4.72
N VAL A 133 6.16 30.05 -4.24
CA VAL A 133 4.86 29.99 -4.93
C VAL A 133 3.83 30.74 -4.08
N SER A 134 3.44 31.93 -4.49
CA SER A 134 2.54 32.81 -3.71
C SER A 134 1.06 32.47 -3.85
N ASN A 135 0.68 31.62 -4.81
CA ASN A 135 -0.70 31.22 -5.09
C ASN A 135 -0.96 29.74 -4.84
N ALA A 136 -0.23 29.14 -3.90
CA ALA A 136 -0.52 27.82 -3.41
C ALA A 136 -1.69 27.83 -2.42
N SER A 137 -2.26 26.67 -2.16
CA SER A 137 -3.33 26.49 -1.19
C SER A 137 -3.09 25.26 -0.35
N VAL A 138 -3.53 25.26 0.92
CA VAL A 138 -3.43 24.14 1.83
C VAL A 138 -4.81 23.71 2.29
N ARG A 139 -5.03 22.40 2.47
CA ARG A 139 -6.18 21.82 3.16
C ARG A 139 -5.75 20.66 4.03
N LEU A 140 -6.63 20.27 4.94
CA LEU A 140 -6.48 19.03 5.72
C LEU A 140 -6.65 17.79 4.84
N ARG A 141 -6.04 16.70 5.28
CA ARG A 141 -6.28 15.35 4.76
C ARG A 141 -6.25 14.32 5.89
N GLY A 142 -6.36 13.05 5.53
CA GLY A 142 -6.41 11.91 6.44
C GLY A 142 -7.83 11.41 6.61
N LYS A 143 -7.96 10.19 7.12
CA LYS A 143 -9.23 9.56 7.55
C LYS A 143 -9.01 8.98 8.95
N SER A 144 -8.69 7.68 9.03
CA SER A 144 -8.41 6.99 10.29
C SER A 144 -7.27 7.65 11.07
N SER A 145 -6.15 7.95 10.41
CA SER A 145 -5.01 8.63 11.02
C SER A 145 -5.37 10.01 11.59
N TRP A 146 -6.22 10.79 10.90
CA TRP A 146 -6.72 12.06 11.44
C TRP A 146 -7.57 11.86 12.70
N VAL A 147 -8.53 10.92 12.66
CA VAL A 147 -9.37 10.58 13.83
C VAL A 147 -8.50 10.14 15.00
N GLN A 148 -7.54 9.26 14.75
CA GLN A 148 -6.65 8.71 15.77
C GLN A 148 -5.79 9.81 16.42
N THR A 149 -5.17 10.69 15.61
CA THR A 149 -4.31 11.73 16.16
C THR A 149 -5.11 12.74 17.03
N VAL A 150 -6.29 13.15 16.60
CA VAL A 150 -7.15 14.09 17.37
C VAL A 150 -7.69 13.45 18.64
N MET A 151 -8.05 12.16 18.60
CA MET A 151 -8.70 11.49 19.74
C MET A 151 -7.72 10.96 20.77
N TYR A 152 -6.50 10.60 20.39
CA TYR A 152 -5.61 9.83 21.26
C TYR A 152 -4.24 10.47 21.50
N ASP A 153 -3.78 11.39 20.65
CA ASP A 153 -2.47 11.99 20.81
C ASP A 153 -2.51 13.22 21.75
N ALA A 154 -1.54 13.32 22.64
CA ALA A 154 -1.43 14.47 23.53
C ALA A 154 -1.09 15.78 22.79
N ASN A 155 -0.47 15.67 21.61
CA ASN A 155 -0.13 16.78 20.74
C ASN A 155 -0.43 16.35 19.28
N PRO A 156 -1.69 16.43 18.86
CA PRO A 156 -2.12 15.91 17.58
C PRO A 156 -1.44 16.61 16.41
N LYS A 157 -1.20 15.86 15.32
CA LYS A 157 -0.49 16.32 14.13
C LYS A 157 -1.44 16.40 12.95
N MET A 158 -1.47 17.55 12.27
CA MET A 158 -2.24 17.73 11.05
C MET A 158 -1.54 17.08 9.86
N GLN A 159 -2.33 16.55 8.94
CA GLN A 159 -1.89 16.14 7.60
C GLN A 159 -2.37 17.13 6.56
N PHE A 160 -1.58 17.33 5.50
CA PHE A 160 -1.86 18.41 4.56
C PHE A 160 -1.82 17.95 3.11
N VAL A 161 -2.68 18.56 2.29
CA VAL A 161 -2.48 18.68 0.85
C VAL A 161 -2.06 20.11 0.57
N ILE A 162 -0.90 20.30 -0.06
CA ILE A 162 -0.50 21.59 -0.63
C ILE A 162 -0.74 21.51 -2.14
N SER A 163 -1.69 22.29 -2.62
CA SER A 163 -2.10 22.32 -4.03
C SER A 163 -1.58 23.57 -4.72
N PHE A 164 -1.10 23.38 -5.95
CA PHE A 164 -0.63 24.43 -6.84
C PHE A 164 -1.64 24.77 -7.93
N ASP A 165 -2.70 23.96 -8.09
CA ASP A 165 -3.71 24.05 -9.13
C ASP A 165 -5.10 24.52 -8.66
N GLN A 166 -5.25 24.90 -7.37
CA GLN A 166 -6.56 25.38 -6.89
C GLN A 166 -6.94 26.74 -7.48
N ILE A 167 -5.99 27.66 -7.59
CA ILE A 167 -6.20 29.00 -8.13
C ILE A 167 -5.99 29.01 -9.65
N ASP A 168 -4.88 28.45 -10.10
CA ASP A 168 -4.59 28.23 -11.52
C ASP A 168 -4.73 26.72 -11.82
N LYS A 169 -5.77 26.32 -12.54
CA LYS A 169 -6.07 24.91 -12.85
C LYS A 169 -4.99 24.20 -13.69
N THR A 170 -4.00 24.94 -14.20
CA THR A 170 -2.81 24.40 -14.87
C THR A 170 -1.56 24.44 -13.99
N GLY A 171 -1.69 24.97 -12.77
CA GLY A 171 -0.60 25.16 -11.83
C GLY A 171 0.09 23.85 -11.47
N LYS A 172 1.41 23.88 -11.50
CA LYS A 172 2.27 22.77 -11.09
C LYS A 172 3.55 23.32 -10.48
N PHE A 173 4.09 22.59 -9.53
CA PHE A 173 5.41 22.86 -8.99
C PHE A 173 6.32 21.65 -9.26
N HIS A 174 7.43 21.84 -9.97
CA HIS A 174 8.31 20.75 -10.45
C HIS A 174 7.54 19.61 -11.15
N GLY A 175 6.48 19.96 -11.87
CA GLY A 175 5.66 18.99 -12.62
C GLY A 175 4.53 18.34 -11.84
N VAL A 176 4.44 18.52 -10.51
CA VAL A 176 3.35 17.96 -9.69
C VAL A 176 2.28 19.02 -9.39
N PRO A 177 0.98 18.68 -9.44
CA PRO A 177 -0.10 19.62 -9.14
C PRO A 177 -0.32 19.80 -7.64
N ALA A 178 0.05 18.81 -6.82
CA ALA A 178 -0.06 18.86 -5.37
C ALA A 178 0.97 17.95 -4.70
N LEU A 179 1.31 18.30 -3.45
CA LEU A 179 2.10 17.51 -2.53
C LEU A 179 1.22 17.09 -1.36
N HIS A 180 1.32 15.82 -0.99
CA HIS A 180 0.68 15.25 0.18
C HIS A 180 1.72 15.12 1.30
N PHE A 181 1.39 15.62 2.48
CA PHE A 181 2.19 15.52 3.69
C PHE A 181 1.45 14.58 4.65
N GLU A 182 1.94 13.34 4.69
CA GLU A 182 1.33 12.24 5.42
C GLU A 182 1.98 12.02 6.78
N ILE A 183 1.19 11.48 7.69
CA ILE A 183 1.67 10.96 8.97
C ILE A 183 1.21 9.50 9.09
N PRO A 184 2.00 8.54 8.68
CA PRO A 184 1.69 7.13 8.90
C PRO A 184 1.81 6.82 10.40
N ARG A 185 0.73 7.09 11.15
CA ARG A 185 0.74 7.12 12.62
C ARG A 185 1.15 5.80 13.26
N ASP A 186 0.87 4.70 12.59
CA ASP A 186 1.20 3.36 13.07
C ASP A 186 2.60 2.91 12.63
N ASP A 187 3.24 3.63 11.71
CA ASP A 187 4.64 3.44 11.33
C ASP A 187 5.59 4.16 12.29
N TRP A 188 6.26 3.40 13.15
CA TRP A 188 7.28 3.94 14.05
C TRP A 188 8.66 4.07 13.38
N THR A 189 8.82 3.61 12.14
CA THR A 189 10.04 3.83 11.35
C THR A 189 10.04 5.20 10.68
N PHE A 190 8.88 5.83 10.49
CA PHE A 190 8.69 7.06 9.73
C PHE A 190 9.18 6.96 8.28
N MET A 191 9.21 5.76 7.69
CA MET A 191 9.73 5.56 6.34
C MET A 191 9.16 4.34 5.60
N ASN A 192 8.08 3.68 6.09
CA ASN A 192 7.47 2.55 5.39
C ASN A 192 7.05 2.95 3.97
N ASP A 193 6.31 4.06 3.81
CA ASP A 193 5.94 4.61 2.51
C ASP A 193 7.16 4.92 1.64
N ARG A 194 8.20 5.50 2.23
CA ARG A 194 9.41 5.84 1.48
C ARG A 194 10.11 4.60 0.94
N VAL A 195 10.28 3.56 1.77
CA VAL A 195 10.92 2.31 1.34
C VAL A 195 10.03 1.53 0.39
N GLY A 196 8.75 1.38 0.73
CA GLY A 196 7.76 0.63 -0.03
C GLY A 196 7.55 1.21 -1.44
N ASN A 197 7.20 2.49 -1.53
CA ASN A 197 6.95 3.15 -2.82
C ASN A 197 8.21 3.19 -3.71
N ASN A 198 9.41 3.41 -3.14
CA ASN A 198 10.65 3.37 -3.94
C ASN A 198 10.92 1.95 -4.45
N TRP A 199 10.64 0.90 -3.67
CA TRP A 199 10.77 -0.47 -4.14
C TRP A 199 9.72 -0.81 -5.22
N LEU A 200 8.44 -0.45 -5.01
CA LEU A 200 7.38 -0.65 -6.00
C LEU A 200 7.74 0.00 -7.35
N ARG A 201 8.20 1.26 -7.33
CA ARG A 201 8.67 1.95 -8.55
C ARG A 201 9.86 1.25 -9.19
N LYS A 202 10.79 0.74 -8.39
CA LYS A 202 11.96 -0.01 -8.88
C LYS A 202 11.56 -1.27 -9.65
N VAL A 203 10.51 -1.96 -9.22
CA VAL A 203 9.99 -3.15 -9.91
C VAL A 203 8.94 -2.84 -10.99
N GLY A 204 8.71 -1.56 -11.27
CA GLY A 204 7.87 -1.11 -12.38
C GLY A 204 6.39 -0.89 -12.04
N ILE A 205 6.02 -0.90 -10.75
CA ILE A 205 4.67 -0.59 -10.29
C ILE A 205 4.47 0.93 -10.22
N ALA A 206 3.30 1.40 -10.64
CA ALA A 206 2.94 2.82 -10.68
C ALA A 206 2.62 3.37 -9.28
N ALA A 207 3.62 3.44 -8.42
CA ALA A 207 3.52 4.01 -7.08
C ALA A 207 3.90 5.51 -7.07
N PRO A 208 3.40 6.31 -6.11
CA PRO A 208 3.76 7.72 -5.99
C PRO A 208 5.25 7.92 -5.70
N CYS A 209 5.81 9.06 -6.14
CA CYS A 209 7.12 9.50 -5.67
C CYS A 209 7.00 9.93 -4.21
N THR A 210 7.82 9.34 -3.35
CA THR A 210 7.77 9.55 -1.89
C THR A 210 9.16 9.81 -1.33
N ASN A 211 9.27 10.74 -0.39
CA ASN A 211 10.48 11.01 0.42
C ASN A 211 10.07 11.49 1.81
N SER A 212 10.96 11.37 2.79
CA SER A 212 10.77 12.06 4.08
C SER A 212 11.07 13.54 3.95
N ALA A 213 10.36 14.38 4.70
CA ALA A 213 10.47 15.84 4.63
C ALA A 213 10.28 16.52 5.99
N LYS A 214 11.05 17.58 6.22
CA LYS A 214 10.76 18.56 7.28
C LYS A 214 9.71 19.55 6.78
N LEU A 215 8.65 19.77 7.53
CA LEU A 215 7.68 20.83 7.26
C LEU A 215 7.87 21.99 8.25
N MET A 216 8.03 23.19 7.70
CA MET A 216 8.05 24.45 8.44
C MET A 216 6.75 25.19 8.19
N ILE A 217 6.10 25.68 9.23
CA ILE A 217 4.89 26.51 9.13
C ILE A 217 5.16 27.86 9.81
N ASN A 218 4.98 28.94 9.09
CA ASN A 218 5.26 30.31 9.58
C ASN A 218 6.65 30.44 10.23
N GLY A 219 7.66 29.79 9.64
CA GLY A 219 9.04 29.82 10.10
C GLY A 219 9.38 28.88 11.27
N SER A 220 8.42 28.10 11.78
CA SER A 220 8.62 27.16 12.89
C SER A 220 8.59 25.72 12.39
N TYR A 221 9.46 24.85 12.93
CA TYR A 221 9.43 23.43 12.62
C TYR A 221 8.14 22.81 13.16
N TYR A 222 7.31 22.29 12.25
CA TYR A 222 6.04 21.68 12.59
C TYR A 222 6.18 20.16 12.77
N GLY A 223 7.00 19.49 11.95
CA GLY A 223 7.27 18.07 12.11
C GLY A 223 7.90 17.41 10.89
N LEU A 224 8.22 16.13 11.05
CA LEU A 224 8.67 15.23 9.99
C LEU A 224 7.43 14.59 9.33
N TYR A 225 7.44 14.47 8.01
CA TYR A 225 6.37 13.90 7.20
C TYR A 225 6.93 12.96 6.15
N ASP A 226 6.13 12.01 5.70
CA ASP A 226 6.27 11.50 4.36
C ASP A 226 5.62 12.48 3.38
N VAL A 227 6.40 12.92 2.40
CA VAL A 227 5.90 13.78 1.33
C VAL A 227 5.75 12.96 0.06
N GLU A 228 4.57 13.02 -0.54
CA GLU A 228 4.21 12.25 -1.72
C GLU A 228 3.70 13.13 -2.85
N ALA A 229 4.02 12.72 -4.07
CA ALA A 229 3.35 13.25 -5.25
C ALA A 229 1.90 12.74 -5.30
N SER A 230 0.96 13.62 -5.64
CA SER A 230 -0.42 13.18 -5.85
C SER A 230 -0.51 12.14 -6.98
N VAL A 231 -1.25 11.05 -6.74
CA VAL A 231 -1.59 10.08 -7.78
C VAL A 231 -2.59 10.72 -8.74
N GLY A 232 -2.22 10.79 -10.01
CA GLY A 232 -3.03 11.47 -11.03
C GLY A 232 -2.33 11.55 -12.39
N ALA A 233 -2.72 12.52 -13.21
CA ALA A 233 -2.30 12.61 -14.61
C ALA A 233 -0.78 12.58 -14.83
N SER A 234 0.03 13.06 -13.88
CA SER A 234 1.50 13.02 -14.01
C SER A 234 2.04 11.62 -13.89
N LEU A 235 1.59 10.84 -12.88
CA LEU A 235 1.93 9.44 -12.68
C LEU A 235 1.41 8.58 -13.85
N LEU A 236 0.14 8.80 -14.24
CA LEU A 236 -0.45 8.05 -15.37
C LEU A 236 0.33 8.27 -16.66
N LYS A 237 0.75 9.51 -16.95
CA LYS A 237 1.57 9.80 -18.14
C LYS A 237 2.94 9.12 -18.08
N GLU A 238 3.51 8.95 -16.92
CA GLU A 238 4.79 8.28 -16.72
C GLU A 238 4.70 6.79 -16.98
N PHE A 239 3.71 6.11 -16.38
CA PHE A 239 3.59 4.65 -16.44
C PHE A 239 2.72 4.15 -17.60
N PHE A 240 1.75 4.95 -18.05
CA PHE A 240 0.83 4.63 -19.16
C PHE A 240 0.94 5.67 -20.29
N PRO A 241 2.11 5.86 -20.90
CA PRO A 241 2.37 6.97 -21.82
C PRO A 241 1.49 7.00 -23.06
N ASN A 242 0.96 5.84 -23.47
CA ASN A 242 0.09 5.69 -24.62
C ASN A 242 -1.39 5.90 -24.29
N ASP A 243 -1.77 5.75 -23.03
CA ASP A 243 -3.17 5.82 -22.59
C ASP A 243 -3.29 6.43 -21.16
N PHE A 244 -2.80 7.65 -20.97
CA PHE A 244 -2.80 8.32 -19.66
C PHE A 244 -4.02 9.22 -19.42
N LYS A 245 -5.05 9.13 -20.27
CA LYS A 245 -6.25 9.99 -20.23
C LYS A 245 -7.49 9.26 -19.72
N GLY A 246 -7.33 8.04 -19.29
CA GLY A 246 -8.39 7.22 -18.72
C GLY A 246 -8.92 7.76 -17.40
N ASP A 247 -9.94 7.10 -16.89
CA ASP A 247 -10.58 7.44 -15.64
C ASP A 247 -9.81 6.82 -14.47
N LEU A 248 -9.45 7.67 -13.50
CA LEU A 248 -8.80 7.26 -12.26
C LEU A 248 -9.79 7.47 -11.10
N PHE A 249 -10.00 6.42 -10.30
CA PHE A 249 -10.89 6.43 -9.15
C PHE A 249 -10.14 6.04 -7.88
N LYS A 250 -10.14 6.89 -6.85
CA LYS A 250 -9.63 6.54 -5.52
C LYS A 250 -10.63 5.63 -4.81
N GLY A 251 -10.15 4.51 -4.26
CA GLY A 251 -10.98 3.52 -3.59
C GLY A 251 -12.12 2.99 -4.46
N GLY A 252 -11.97 3.02 -5.78
CA GLY A 252 -12.96 2.54 -6.74
C GLY A 252 -14.27 3.35 -6.82
N THR A 253 -14.33 4.55 -6.22
CA THR A 253 -15.58 5.32 -6.18
C THR A 253 -15.41 6.83 -6.37
N GLU A 254 -14.23 7.38 -6.05
CA GLU A 254 -13.99 8.82 -6.07
C GLU A 254 -13.14 9.22 -7.30
N PRO A 255 -13.73 9.90 -8.31
CA PRO A 255 -13.01 10.23 -9.54
C PRO A 255 -11.92 11.28 -9.28
N GLN A 256 -10.71 11.00 -9.73
CA GLN A 256 -9.53 11.87 -9.65
C GLN A 256 -9.18 12.52 -10.98
N THR A 257 -9.53 11.87 -12.09
CA THR A 257 -9.42 12.40 -13.46
C THR A 257 -10.80 12.42 -14.10
N ASN A 258 -10.96 13.21 -15.15
CA ASN A 258 -12.21 13.33 -15.92
C ASN A 258 -13.45 13.59 -15.05
N VAL A 259 -13.28 14.30 -13.93
CA VAL A 259 -14.36 14.59 -12.97
C VAL A 259 -15.56 15.23 -13.68
N GLY A 260 -16.74 14.59 -13.60
CA GLY A 260 -17.96 15.02 -14.29
C GLY A 260 -18.16 14.41 -15.68
N SER A 261 -17.19 13.64 -16.20
CA SER A 261 -17.31 12.92 -17.48
C SER A 261 -16.80 11.48 -17.43
N SER A 262 -16.55 10.94 -16.23
CA SER A 262 -16.09 9.57 -16.01
C SER A 262 -17.11 8.53 -16.50
N ASP A 263 -16.62 7.40 -17.03
CA ASP A 263 -17.48 6.28 -17.46
C ASP A 263 -17.92 5.42 -16.27
N TRP A 264 -18.97 5.88 -15.60
CA TRP A 264 -19.57 5.16 -14.48
C TRP A 264 -20.16 3.80 -14.89
N THR A 265 -20.64 3.66 -16.15
CA THR A 265 -21.24 2.41 -16.62
C THR A 265 -20.22 1.29 -16.62
N ARG A 266 -18.99 1.57 -17.05
CA ARG A 266 -17.92 0.60 -17.07
C ARG A 266 -17.44 0.24 -15.66
N LEU A 267 -17.36 1.23 -14.78
CA LEU A 267 -17.05 1.01 -13.36
C LEU A 267 -18.13 0.16 -12.66
N GLU A 268 -19.42 0.44 -12.92
CA GLU A 268 -20.54 -0.36 -12.40
C GLU A 268 -20.49 -1.81 -12.91
N GLN A 269 -20.07 -2.03 -14.14
CA GLN A 269 -19.86 -3.39 -14.71
C GLN A 269 -18.74 -4.12 -13.98
N LEU A 270 -17.61 -3.43 -13.69
CA LEU A 270 -16.52 -3.99 -12.90
C LEU A 270 -17.01 -4.39 -11.51
N GLN A 271 -17.65 -3.47 -10.80
CA GLN A 271 -18.15 -3.70 -9.45
C GLN A 271 -19.24 -4.79 -9.38
N ALA A 272 -19.97 -5.02 -10.47
CA ALA A 272 -20.98 -6.06 -10.58
C ALA A 272 -20.40 -7.42 -11.02
N ALA A 273 -19.13 -7.48 -11.45
CA ALA A 273 -18.52 -8.70 -11.93
C ALA A 273 -18.31 -9.69 -10.76
N GLY A 274 -19.07 -10.77 -10.72
CA GLY A 274 -19.04 -11.80 -9.67
C GLY A 274 -18.34 -13.09 -10.07
N THR A 275 -17.73 -13.15 -11.25
CA THR A 275 -17.05 -14.33 -11.78
C THR A 275 -15.88 -13.93 -12.67
N MET A 276 -14.90 -14.80 -12.85
CA MET A 276 -13.79 -14.58 -13.79
C MET A 276 -14.24 -14.27 -15.21
N ALA A 277 -15.30 -14.92 -15.68
CA ALA A 277 -15.84 -14.68 -17.03
C ALA A 277 -16.41 -13.25 -17.20
N ALA A 278 -16.93 -12.65 -16.13
CA ALA A 278 -17.41 -11.27 -16.14
C ALA A 278 -16.29 -10.27 -15.87
N LEU A 279 -15.35 -10.58 -14.98
CA LEU A 279 -14.26 -9.73 -14.56
C LEU A 279 -13.17 -9.61 -15.63
N GLY A 280 -12.72 -10.72 -16.16
CA GLY A 280 -11.56 -10.80 -17.07
C GLY A 280 -11.60 -9.84 -18.26
N PRO A 281 -12.73 -9.64 -18.95
CA PRO A 281 -12.81 -8.67 -20.05
C PRO A 281 -12.72 -7.19 -19.65
N LEU A 282 -12.80 -6.90 -18.35
CA LEU A 282 -12.82 -5.53 -17.80
C LEU A 282 -11.50 -5.12 -17.16
N VAL A 283 -10.59 -6.07 -16.92
CA VAL A 283 -9.37 -5.87 -16.13
C VAL A 283 -8.12 -6.20 -16.93
N ASP A 284 -7.11 -5.37 -16.80
CA ASP A 284 -5.73 -5.77 -17.13
C ASP A 284 -5.20 -6.69 -16.04
N LEU A 285 -5.56 -7.97 -16.16
CA LEU A 285 -5.21 -8.98 -15.16
C LEU A 285 -3.69 -9.15 -15.01
N GLN A 286 -2.93 -8.96 -16.09
CA GLN A 286 -1.48 -9.13 -16.04
C GLN A 286 -0.82 -8.07 -15.14
N ASN A 287 -1.15 -6.80 -15.33
CA ASN A 287 -0.62 -5.70 -14.52
C ASN A 287 -1.23 -5.70 -13.11
N THR A 288 -2.49 -6.08 -12.99
CA THR A 288 -3.17 -6.18 -11.69
C THR A 288 -2.53 -7.23 -10.78
N VAL A 289 -2.25 -8.44 -11.26
CA VAL A 289 -1.60 -9.47 -10.42
C VAL A 289 -0.14 -9.12 -10.11
N LEU A 290 0.55 -8.37 -10.97
CA LEU A 290 1.89 -7.86 -10.68
C LEU A 290 1.86 -6.85 -9.53
N GLU A 291 0.88 -5.97 -9.51
CA GLU A 291 0.71 -4.98 -8.45
C GLU A 291 0.36 -5.65 -7.11
N TRP A 292 -0.64 -6.53 -7.07
CA TRP A 292 -1.01 -7.26 -5.85
C TRP A 292 0.13 -8.15 -5.32
N ALA A 293 0.90 -8.76 -6.22
CA ALA A 293 2.09 -9.50 -5.84
C ALA A 293 3.17 -8.58 -5.23
N ALA A 294 3.29 -7.36 -5.72
CA ALA A 294 4.24 -6.38 -5.18
C ALA A 294 3.86 -5.93 -3.76
N GLU A 295 2.59 -5.62 -3.52
CA GLU A 295 2.08 -5.36 -2.17
C GLU A 295 2.34 -6.55 -1.23
N ALA A 296 2.05 -7.77 -1.69
CA ALA A 296 2.31 -8.98 -0.92
C ALA A 296 3.80 -9.19 -0.63
N VAL A 297 4.70 -8.85 -1.56
CA VAL A 297 6.15 -8.97 -1.36
C VAL A 297 6.66 -8.01 -0.29
N VAL A 298 6.22 -6.76 -0.28
CA VAL A 298 6.58 -5.81 0.78
C VAL A 298 5.79 -6.01 2.07
N ASN A 299 4.84 -6.94 2.09
CA ASN A 299 3.96 -7.21 3.24
C ASN A 299 3.11 -6.01 3.63
N ASP A 300 2.48 -5.39 2.64
CA ASP A 300 1.56 -4.28 2.87
C ASP A 300 0.17 -4.81 3.25
N ALA A 301 -0.06 -4.96 4.54
CA ALA A 301 -1.28 -5.56 5.06
C ALA A 301 -2.53 -4.68 4.88
N ASP A 302 -2.35 -3.38 4.69
CA ASP A 302 -3.43 -2.40 4.46
C ASP A 302 -3.56 -2.01 2.98
N GLY A 303 -2.85 -2.70 2.08
CA GLY A 303 -3.01 -2.62 0.63
C GLY A 303 -4.24 -3.37 0.12
N TYR A 304 -4.40 -3.43 -1.21
CA TYR A 304 -5.57 -4.10 -1.80
C TYR A 304 -5.59 -5.60 -1.54
N TYR A 305 -4.45 -6.29 -1.67
CA TYR A 305 -4.37 -7.73 -1.42
C TYR A 305 -4.70 -8.08 0.05
N GLY A 306 -4.35 -7.20 0.98
CA GLY A 306 -4.50 -7.42 2.42
C GLY A 306 -5.88 -7.11 2.96
N GLY A 307 -6.55 -6.07 2.45
CA GLY A 307 -7.81 -5.57 3.03
C GLY A 307 -8.69 -4.77 2.08
N ALA A 308 -8.37 -4.72 0.79
CA ALA A 308 -9.05 -3.88 -0.21
C ALA A 308 -9.02 -2.38 0.15
N HIS A 309 -7.91 -1.93 0.73
CA HIS A 309 -7.69 -0.54 1.13
C HIS A 309 -6.62 0.12 0.25
N ASN A 310 -6.43 1.40 0.41
CA ASN A 310 -5.31 2.21 -0.09
C ASN A 310 -4.94 1.99 -1.57
N TYR A 311 -5.96 2.03 -2.44
CA TYR A 311 -5.77 1.79 -3.87
C TYR A 311 -6.49 2.82 -4.75
N TYR A 312 -6.06 2.86 -5.99
CA TYR A 312 -6.78 3.49 -7.09
C TYR A 312 -7.16 2.43 -8.13
N LEU A 313 -8.26 2.67 -8.82
CA LEU A 313 -8.61 1.99 -10.07
C LEU A 313 -8.34 2.91 -11.24
N TYR A 314 -7.54 2.49 -12.18
CA TYR A 314 -7.28 3.21 -13.41
C TYR A 314 -7.84 2.44 -14.60
N ASP A 315 -8.78 3.06 -15.34
CA ASP A 315 -9.29 2.51 -16.60
C ASP A 315 -8.43 3.00 -17.77
N GLU A 316 -7.53 2.17 -18.25
CA GLU A 316 -6.72 2.44 -19.42
C GLU A 316 -7.45 2.12 -20.75
N GLY A 317 -8.77 1.85 -20.70
CA GLY A 317 -9.61 1.54 -21.85
C GLY A 317 -9.42 0.11 -22.35
N SER A 318 -8.29 -0.22 -22.96
CA SER A 318 -7.90 -1.58 -23.34
C SER A 318 -6.43 -1.76 -23.00
N PRO A 319 -6.07 -2.75 -22.16
CA PRO A 319 -6.81 -3.96 -21.81
C PRO A 319 -7.89 -3.83 -20.73
N GLY A 320 -7.92 -2.77 -19.92
CA GLY A 320 -8.99 -2.62 -18.94
C GLY A 320 -8.57 -1.85 -17.68
N TYR A 321 -9.26 -2.14 -16.57
CA TYR A 321 -8.90 -1.58 -15.28
C TYR A 321 -7.62 -2.21 -14.73
N VAL A 322 -6.77 -1.38 -14.10
CA VAL A 322 -5.61 -1.80 -13.33
C VAL A 322 -5.69 -1.19 -11.93
N TRP A 323 -5.25 -1.94 -10.92
CA TRP A 323 -5.10 -1.42 -9.56
C TRP A 323 -3.76 -0.70 -9.43
N LEU A 324 -3.74 0.42 -8.71
CA LEU A 324 -2.53 1.17 -8.39
C LEU A 324 -2.51 1.41 -6.88
N PRO A 325 -1.35 1.33 -6.21
CA PRO A 325 -1.25 1.61 -4.79
C PRO A 325 -1.47 3.11 -4.51
N ASP A 326 -2.10 3.43 -3.37
CA ASP A 326 -2.20 4.81 -2.86
C ASP A 326 -0.97 5.15 -2.02
N HIS A 327 -0.70 4.34 -0.99
CA HIS A 327 0.47 4.43 -0.12
C HIS A 327 0.77 3.05 0.49
N THR A 328 1.96 2.90 1.05
CA THR A 328 2.49 1.64 1.61
C THR A 328 2.91 1.81 3.08
N ASP A 329 2.17 2.63 3.85
CA ASP A 329 2.48 2.94 5.23
C ASP A 329 2.44 1.72 6.17
N SER A 330 1.69 0.69 5.79
CA SER A 330 1.63 -0.60 6.47
C SER A 330 2.56 -1.67 5.89
N ALA A 331 3.40 -1.32 4.89
CA ALA A 331 4.43 -2.22 4.38
C ALA A 331 5.47 -2.54 5.45
N PHE A 332 6.11 -3.70 5.33
CA PHE A 332 7.08 -4.20 6.31
C PHE A 332 6.49 -4.35 7.71
N GLU A 333 5.19 -4.63 7.80
CA GLU A 333 4.47 -4.70 9.06
C GLU A 333 5.14 -5.67 10.03
N TRP A 334 5.44 -5.17 11.22
CA TRP A 334 6.13 -5.86 12.29
C TRP A 334 5.41 -5.74 13.63
N THR A 335 4.36 -4.89 13.69
CA THR A 335 3.88 -4.39 14.96
C THR A 335 3.08 -5.39 15.77
N ALA A 336 3.26 -5.30 17.07
CA ALA A 336 2.44 -5.97 18.06
C ALA A 336 0.96 -5.50 18.07
N LEU A 337 0.62 -4.44 17.34
CA LEU A 337 -0.76 -3.93 17.28
C LEU A 337 -1.69 -4.87 16.50
N PHE A 338 -1.16 -5.51 15.44
CA PHE A 338 -1.90 -6.45 14.61
C PHE A 338 -1.42 -7.91 14.77
N THR A 339 -0.70 -8.22 15.83
CA THR A 339 -0.26 -9.55 16.25
C THR A 339 0.51 -10.39 15.22
N SER A 340 1.79 -10.63 15.46
CA SER A 340 2.58 -11.73 14.90
C SER A 340 2.64 -11.88 13.37
N LEU A 341 2.11 -10.97 12.58
CA LEU A 341 2.09 -11.02 11.12
C LEU A 341 3.37 -10.44 10.57
N SER A 342 4.49 -10.48 10.89
CA SER A 342 5.75 -9.96 10.36
C SER A 342 6.00 -10.46 8.92
N TYR A 343 7.25 -10.67 8.55
CA TYR A 343 7.63 -11.24 7.26
C TYR A 343 6.99 -12.61 6.94
N ARG A 344 6.34 -13.25 7.92
CA ARG A 344 5.62 -14.53 7.77
C ARG A 344 4.15 -14.37 7.42
N GLN A 345 3.65 -13.16 7.24
CA GLN A 345 2.28 -13.00 6.76
C GLN A 345 2.13 -13.70 5.41
N HIS A 346 1.07 -14.50 5.29
CA HIS A 346 0.83 -15.28 4.09
C HIS A 346 0.65 -14.36 2.87
N PRO A 347 1.31 -14.61 1.74
CA PRO A 347 1.23 -13.73 0.57
C PRO A 347 -0.12 -13.78 -0.14
N ILE A 348 -0.91 -14.82 0.08
CA ILE A 348 -2.34 -14.86 -0.20
C ILE A 348 -3.05 -14.59 1.10
N TYR A 349 -3.89 -13.55 1.12
CA TYR A 349 -4.61 -13.17 2.31
C TYR A 349 -5.69 -14.20 2.66
N TRP A 350 -5.57 -14.82 3.83
CA TRP A 350 -6.57 -15.69 4.38
C TRP A 350 -7.32 -15.00 5.51
N TRP A 351 -8.63 -15.04 5.45
CA TRP A 351 -9.49 -14.43 6.47
C TRP A 351 -9.40 -15.14 7.83
N ALA A 352 -9.27 -16.45 7.81
CA ALA A 352 -9.19 -17.28 9.02
C ALA A 352 -8.01 -16.85 9.92
N GLY A 353 -8.31 -16.64 11.19
CA GLY A 353 -7.31 -16.27 12.20
C GLY A 353 -6.88 -14.80 12.20
N ARG A 354 -7.41 -13.95 11.32
CA ARG A 354 -7.16 -12.51 11.38
C ARG A 354 -8.17 -11.81 12.29
N PRO A 355 -7.72 -11.06 13.32
CA PRO A 355 -8.63 -10.40 14.28
C PRO A 355 -9.27 -9.11 13.73
N SER A 356 -9.04 -8.76 12.46
CA SER A 356 -9.47 -7.51 11.85
C SER A 356 -10.84 -7.65 11.17
N ALA A 357 -11.58 -6.52 11.06
CA ALA A 357 -12.82 -6.45 10.30
C ALA A 357 -12.57 -6.30 8.78
N ASP A 358 -11.32 -6.17 8.37
CA ASP A 358 -10.93 -5.99 6.97
C ASP A 358 -11.08 -7.30 6.21
N LYS A 359 -11.58 -7.20 4.98
CA LYS A 359 -11.83 -8.33 4.11
C LYS A 359 -11.08 -8.15 2.80
N PRO A 360 -10.56 -9.23 2.22
CA PRO A 360 -10.02 -9.16 0.86
C PRO A 360 -11.08 -8.66 -0.12
N GLY A 361 -10.63 -7.96 -1.15
CA GLY A 361 -11.51 -7.49 -2.21
C GLY A 361 -12.20 -8.64 -2.94
N ALA A 362 -13.47 -8.49 -3.28
CA ALA A 362 -14.19 -9.53 -4.02
C ALA A 362 -13.50 -9.85 -5.36
N ASP A 363 -12.93 -8.84 -6.01
CA ASP A 363 -12.23 -9.03 -7.29
C ASP A 363 -10.91 -9.79 -7.09
N TYR A 364 -10.19 -9.50 -5.98
CA TYR A 364 -9.01 -10.26 -5.58
C TYR A 364 -9.34 -11.74 -5.39
N LEU A 365 -10.38 -12.06 -4.62
CA LEU A 365 -10.81 -13.43 -4.37
C LEU A 365 -11.21 -14.16 -5.66
N ILE A 366 -11.93 -13.49 -6.57
CA ILE A 366 -12.30 -14.07 -7.88
C ILE A 366 -11.03 -14.47 -8.67
N VAL A 367 -10.00 -13.63 -8.65
CA VAL A 367 -8.75 -13.88 -9.40
C VAL A 367 -7.90 -14.95 -8.71
N ILE A 368 -7.71 -14.87 -7.40
CA ILE A 368 -6.87 -15.82 -6.65
C ILE A 368 -7.49 -17.23 -6.57
N ASN A 369 -8.82 -17.33 -6.60
CA ASN A 369 -9.52 -18.61 -6.64
C ASN A 369 -9.62 -19.21 -8.05
N ASP A 370 -9.20 -18.49 -9.09
CA ASP A 370 -9.01 -19.06 -10.44
C ASP A 370 -7.62 -19.72 -10.54
N PRO A 371 -7.52 -21.03 -10.82
CA PRO A 371 -6.23 -21.74 -10.79
C PRO A 371 -5.19 -21.17 -11.78
N THR A 372 -5.63 -20.64 -12.91
CA THR A 372 -4.72 -20.05 -13.92
C THR A 372 -4.14 -18.74 -13.40
N TRP A 373 -4.99 -17.86 -12.88
CA TRP A 373 -4.55 -16.55 -12.38
C TRP A 373 -3.81 -16.63 -11.05
N ARG A 374 -4.17 -17.61 -10.21
CA ARG A 374 -3.37 -17.93 -9.01
C ARG A 374 -1.93 -18.33 -9.41
N ALA A 375 -1.76 -19.17 -10.41
CA ALA A 375 -0.42 -19.52 -10.89
C ALA A 375 0.34 -18.28 -11.41
N HIS A 376 -0.30 -17.38 -12.17
CA HIS A 376 0.32 -16.12 -12.60
C HIS A 376 0.70 -15.21 -11.43
N TYR A 377 -0.12 -15.14 -10.39
CA TYR A 377 0.19 -14.38 -9.19
C TYR A 377 1.40 -14.96 -8.43
N VAL A 378 1.47 -16.28 -8.27
CA VAL A 378 2.62 -16.96 -7.65
C VAL A 378 3.90 -16.73 -8.47
N ASP A 379 3.81 -16.81 -9.80
CA ASP A 379 4.94 -16.50 -10.70
C ASP A 379 5.36 -15.02 -10.60
N ALA A 380 4.40 -14.10 -10.43
CA ALA A 380 4.67 -12.69 -10.21
C ALA A 380 5.43 -12.48 -8.88
N ILE A 381 5.01 -13.13 -7.78
CA ILE A 381 5.76 -13.12 -6.51
C ILE A 381 7.20 -13.64 -6.73
N SER A 382 7.35 -14.78 -7.41
CA SER A 382 8.67 -15.36 -7.72
C SER A 382 9.57 -14.39 -8.47
N THR A 383 9.01 -13.74 -9.48
CA THR A 383 9.72 -12.73 -10.29
C THR A 383 10.18 -11.56 -9.42
N GLN A 384 9.30 -11.01 -8.62
CA GLN A 384 9.60 -9.84 -7.79
C GLN A 384 10.58 -10.17 -6.66
N VAL A 385 10.47 -11.36 -6.04
CA VAL A 385 11.46 -11.83 -5.07
C VAL A 385 12.85 -12.00 -5.72
N SER A 386 12.91 -12.35 -7.00
CA SER A 386 14.20 -12.41 -7.72
C SER A 386 14.86 -11.04 -7.93
N LEU A 387 14.07 -9.96 -7.90
CA LEU A 387 14.52 -8.57 -7.98
C LEU A 387 14.83 -7.96 -6.60
N TRP A 388 14.53 -8.69 -5.52
CA TRP A 388 14.74 -8.23 -4.16
C TRP A 388 16.22 -8.30 -3.77
N ASP A 389 16.88 -7.15 -3.76
CA ASP A 389 18.21 -7.04 -3.21
C ASP A 389 18.14 -6.53 -1.76
N ALA A 390 18.21 -7.45 -0.81
CA ALA A 390 18.15 -7.11 0.61
C ALA A 390 19.28 -6.15 1.04
N ASN A 391 20.48 -6.25 0.45
CA ASN A 391 21.59 -5.35 0.80
C ASN A 391 21.34 -3.92 0.32
N GLU A 392 20.75 -3.77 -0.86
CA GLU A 392 20.36 -2.46 -1.38
C GLU A 392 19.28 -1.82 -0.50
N ILE A 393 18.22 -2.56 -0.16
CA ILE A 393 17.12 -2.04 0.67
C ILE A 393 17.62 -1.72 2.09
N LEU A 394 18.46 -2.56 2.67
CA LEU A 394 19.12 -2.27 3.95
C LEU A 394 19.99 -1.01 3.87
N GLY A 395 20.68 -0.81 2.74
CA GLY A 395 21.43 0.41 2.48
C GLY A 395 20.54 1.66 2.45
N TRP A 396 19.33 1.56 1.87
CA TRP A 396 18.32 2.65 1.93
C TRP A 396 17.90 2.93 3.37
N ILE A 397 17.54 1.89 4.11
CA ILE A 397 17.10 2.02 5.52
C ILE A 397 18.19 2.69 6.36
N ASP A 398 19.46 2.30 6.19
CA ASP A 398 20.58 2.86 6.93
C ASP A 398 20.81 4.34 6.58
N ALA A 399 20.82 4.67 5.28
CA ALA A 399 21.04 6.03 4.82
C ALA A 399 19.88 6.95 5.22
N TRP A 400 18.65 6.51 5.03
CA TRP A 400 17.46 7.33 5.29
C TRP A 400 17.14 7.46 6.77
N SER A 401 17.32 6.41 7.58
CA SER A 401 17.20 6.53 9.03
C SER A 401 18.20 7.52 9.61
N ALA A 402 19.45 7.53 9.09
CA ALA A 402 20.44 8.52 9.49
C ALA A 402 20.03 9.96 9.12
N GLN A 403 19.39 10.15 7.95
CA GLN A 403 18.88 11.46 7.52
C GLN A 403 17.78 12.00 8.45
N ILE A 404 16.87 11.14 8.93
CA ILE A 404 15.68 11.57 9.66
C ILE A 404 15.83 11.55 11.18
N THR A 405 16.83 10.89 11.76
CA THR A 405 16.99 10.68 13.22
C THR A 405 16.85 11.97 14.02
N ASP A 406 17.57 13.03 13.66
CA ASP A 406 17.49 14.31 14.35
C ASP A 406 16.12 14.98 14.18
N ALA A 407 15.51 14.84 13.01
CA ALA A 407 14.19 15.39 12.72
C ALA A 407 13.09 14.68 13.52
N VAL A 408 13.14 13.35 13.63
CA VAL A 408 12.25 12.55 14.49
C VAL A 408 12.40 12.99 15.96
N ALA A 409 13.63 13.10 16.44
CA ALA A 409 13.88 13.51 17.83
C ALA A 409 13.32 14.90 18.12
N ALA A 410 13.46 15.84 17.19
CA ALA A 410 13.02 17.24 17.32
C ALA A 410 11.53 17.45 17.00
N ASP A 411 10.83 16.48 16.42
CA ASP A 411 9.43 16.62 16.03
C ASP A 411 8.53 16.86 17.26
N PRO A 412 7.85 18.01 17.36
CA PRO A 412 7.01 18.31 18.52
C PRO A 412 5.73 17.48 18.53
N HIS A 413 5.33 16.89 17.40
CA HIS A 413 4.10 16.12 17.22
C HIS A 413 4.35 14.62 16.95
N LYS A 414 5.54 14.11 17.26
CA LYS A 414 5.87 12.70 17.01
C LYS A 414 4.99 11.76 17.82
N TRP A 415 4.63 10.64 17.20
CA TRP A 415 3.81 9.57 17.80
C TRP A 415 4.64 8.41 18.36
N ALA A 416 5.93 8.36 18.07
CA ALA A 416 6.83 7.32 18.56
C ALA A 416 7.96 7.90 19.42
N THR A 417 8.39 7.14 20.42
CA THR A 417 9.59 7.47 21.21
C THR A 417 10.86 7.11 20.44
N PRO A 418 12.03 7.64 20.80
CA PRO A 418 13.30 7.24 20.18
C PRO A 418 13.58 5.74 20.31
N GLU A 419 13.16 5.10 21.39
CA GLU A 419 13.30 3.67 21.61
C GLU A 419 12.38 2.87 20.68
N GLN A 420 11.13 3.32 20.49
CA GLN A 420 10.19 2.74 19.54
C GLN A 420 10.70 2.86 18.11
N PHE A 421 11.20 4.03 17.72
CA PHE A 421 11.84 4.23 16.41
C PHE A 421 12.99 3.26 16.17
N THR A 422 13.92 3.13 17.14
CA THR A 422 15.05 2.21 17.02
C THR A 422 14.60 0.75 16.92
N THR A 423 13.59 0.36 17.70
CA THR A 423 13.02 -1.00 17.68
C THR A 423 12.35 -1.29 16.34
N ALA A 424 11.59 -0.34 15.82
CA ALA A 424 10.92 -0.45 14.53
C ALA A 424 11.91 -0.60 13.37
N LEU A 425 12.97 0.19 13.35
CA LEU A 425 14.04 0.04 12.34
C LEU A 425 14.70 -1.33 12.38
N SER A 426 14.89 -1.89 13.58
CA SER A 426 15.43 -3.24 13.72
C SER A 426 14.49 -4.30 13.15
N ALA A 427 13.20 -4.16 13.41
CA ALA A 427 12.18 -5.06 12.91
C ALA A 427 12.00 -4.95 11.39
N MET A 428 12.02 -3.74 10.82
CA MET A 428 12.00 -3.54 9.37
C MET A 428 13.19 -4.23 8.70
N ARG A 429 14.40 -4.12 9.26
CA ARG A 429 15.59 -4.84 8.75
C ARG A 429 15.42 -6.35 8.81
N ASP A 430 14.80 -6.87 9.87
CA ASP A 430 14.49 -8.30 10.00
C ASP A 430 13.53 -8.76 8.89
N VAL A 431 12.48 -8.01 8.61
CA VAL A 431 11.55 -8.27 7.50
C VAL A 431 12.29 -8.27 6.16
N VAL A 432 13.06 -7.23 5.87
CA VAL A 432 13.82 -7.11 4.60
C VAL A 432 14.77 -8.29 4.40
N THR A 433 15.35 -8.80 5.47
CA THR A 433 16.31 -9.91 5.43
C THR A 433 15.64 -11.28 5.25
N ASN A 434 14.51 -11.50 5.93
CA ASN A 434 13.97 -12.85 6.08
C ASN A 434 12.74 -13.13 5.18
N ARG A 435 11.96 -12.10 4.83
CA ARG A 435 10.76 -12.29 3.99
C ARG A 435 11.04 -12.93 2.63
N PRO A 436 12.12 -12.59 1.89
CA PRO A 436 12.39 -13.23 0.60
C PRO A 436 12.53 -14.75 0.70
N GLN A 437 13.13 -15.26 1.76
CA GLN A 437 13.28 -16.71 1.96
C GLN A 437 11.91 -17.37 2.23
N TYR A 438 11.07 -16.72 3.02
CA TYR A 438 9.71 -17.18 3.28
C TYR A 438 8.88 -17.23 1.99
N LEU A 439 8.93 -16.16 1.18
CA LEU A 439 8.23 -16.11 -0.11
C LEU A 439 8.77 -17.13 -1.12
N GLN A 440 10.08 -17.37 -1.14
CA GLN A 440 10.65 -18.45 -1.97
C GLN A 440 10.15 -19.82 -1.55
N SER A 441 10.02 -20.07 -0.23
CA SER A 441 9.44 -21.34 0.26
C SER A 441 7.97 -21.46 -0.12
N PHE A 442 7.20 -20.36 -0.02
CA PHE A 442 5.82 -20.30 -0.49
C PHE A 442 5.70 -20.66 -1.97
N VAL A 443 6.48 -20.01 -2.85
CA VAL A 443 6.49 -20.28 -4.29
C VAL A 443 6.84 -21.75 -4.58
N ARG A 444 7.85 -22.31 -3.91
CA ARG A 444 8.21 -23.73 -4.10
C ARG A 444 7.13 -24.67 -3.62
N CYS A 445 6.45 -24.35 -2.52
CA CYS A 445 5.31 -25.10 -2.03
C CYS A 445 4.16 -25.08 -3.04
N GLU A 446 3.77 -23.93 -3.53
CA GLU A 446 2.74 -23.77 -4.57
C GLU A 446 3.07 -24.56 -5.86
N HIS A 447 4.35 -24.69 -6.18
CA HIS A 447 4.81 -25.52 -7.30
C HIS A 447 4.97 -27.02 -6.92
N GLY A 448 4.48 -27.43 -5.75
CA GLY A 448 4.46 -28.82 -5.33
C GLY A 448 5.82 -29.41 -4.91
N ASN A 449 6.75 -28.58 -4.44
CA ASN A 449 8.03 -29.05 -3.92
C ASN A 449 7.81 -29.74 -2.56
N PRO A 450 8.06 -31.08 -2.43
CA PRO A 450 7.80 -31.79 -1.19
C PRO A 450 8.61 -31.31 0.02
N ALA A 451 9.78 -30.66 -0.21
CA ALA A 451 10.60 -30.15 0.87
C ALA A 451 10.04 -28.87 1.52
N ASP A 452 9.18 -28.18 0.80
CA ASP A 452 8.53 -26.94 1.25
C ASP A 452 7.01 -27.14 1.52
N SER A 453 6.45 -28.32 1.22
CA SER A 453 5.03 -28.64 1.37
C SER A 453 4.78 -29.39 2.70
N THR A 454 5.07 -28.71 3.80
CA THR A 454 4.70 -29.24 5.15
C THR A 454 3.20 -29.13 5.36
N ASP A 455 2.65 -30.08 6.08
CA ASP A 455 1.27 -30.17 6.52
C ASP A 455 1.34 -30.44 8.03
N GLN A 456 1.09 -29.41 8.85
CA GLN A 456 1.37 -29.47 10.28
C GLN A 456 0.29 -30.19 11.06
N ASP A 457 -0.98 -30.10 10.64
CA ASP A 457 -2.12 -30.70 11.32
C ASP A 457 -2.54 -32.05 10.73
N GLY A 458 -2.04 -32.38 9.52
CA GLY A 458 -2.19 -33.69 8.90
C GLY A 458 -3.50 -33.88 8.14
N ASP A 459 -4.14 -32.83 7.69
CA ASP A 459 -5.38 -32.87 6.92
C ASP A 459 -5.18 -33.17 5.43
N GLY A 460 -3.96 -33.12 4.94
CA GLY A 460 -3.56 -33.40 3.56
C GLY A 460 -3.37 -32.16 2.70
N VAL A 461 -3.53 -30.95 3.25
CA VAL A 461 -3.29 -29.68 2.58
C VAL A 461 -1.97 -29.08 3.06
N PRO A 462 -1.03 -28.70 2.18
CA PRO A 462 0.21 -28.09 2.62
C PRO A 462 0.00 -26.62 3.03
N TRP A 463 0.81 -26.15 3.96
CA TRP A 463 0.71 -24.81 4.57
C TRP A 463 0.54 -23.64 3.58
N CYS A 464 1.06 -23.75 2.36
CA CYS A 464 0.93 -22.67 1.36
C CYS A 464 -0.47 -22.58 0.76
N ASN A 465 -1.25 -23.62 0.87
CA ASN A 465 -2.62 -23.71 0.38
C ASN A 465 -3.65 -23.79 1.53
N ASP A 466 -3.18 -23.78 2.76
CA ASP A 466 -4.00 -23.92 3.97
C ASP A 466 -4.08 -22.59 4.72
N CYS A 467 -5.27 -22.13 5.01
CA CYS A 467 -5.47 -20.89 5.74
C CYS A 467 -5.27 -21.06 7.26
N ASN A 468 -5.20 -22.28 7.76
CA ASN A 468 -4.85 -22.56 9.16
C ASN A 468 -4.18 -23.93 9.35
N ASP A 469 -2.93 -24.06 8.92
CA ASP A 469 -2.05 -25.26 9.02
C ASP A 469 -1.83 -25.75 10.47
N THR A 470 -2.79 -25.47 11.38
CA THR A 470 -2.78 -25.94 12.78
C THR A 470 -4.13 -26.48 13.23
N ASP A 471 -5.17 -26.44 12.39
CA ASP A 471 -6.50 -26.96 12.68
C ASP A 471 -7.03 -27.79 11.49
N PRO A 472 -7.04 -29.11 11.57
CA PRO A 472 -7.41 -29.99 10.46
C PRO A 472 -8.88 -29.90 10.04
N ASN A 473 -9.65 -28.97 10.57
CA ASN A 473 -11.02 -28.69 10.15
C ASN A 473 -11.12 -27.39 9.31
N VAL A 474 -10.02 -26.64 9.17
CA VAL A 474 -9.96 -25.35 8.49
C VAL A 474 -8.99 -25.47 7.33
N HIS A 475 -9.48 -25.83 6.16
CA HIS A 475 -8.68 -26.05 4.94
C HIS A 475 -9.54 -25.89 3.68
N PRO A 476 -8.97 -25.66 2.49
CA PRO A 476 -9.73 -25.61 1.23
C PRO A 476 -10.64 -26.83 1.03
N GLY A 477 -11.95 -26.57 0.96
CA GLY A 477 -12.98 -27.59 0.76
C GLY A 477 -13.53 -28.21 2.03
N ALA A 478 -13.14 -27.75 3.21
CA ALA A 478 -13.82 -28.08 4.45
C ALA A 478 -15.27 -27.55 4.44
N PRO A 479 -16.20 -28.13 5.20
CA PRO A 479 -17.54 -27.58 5.33
C PRO A 479 -17.56 -26.44 6.34
N GLU A 480 -18.29 -25.35 6.06
CA GLU A 480 -18.48 -24.26 7.01
C GLU A 480 -19.15 -24.73 8.31
N VAL A 481 -18.57 -24.36 9.43
CA VAL A 481 -19.13 -24.57 10.78
C VAL A 481 -19.87 -23.31 11.19
N CYS A 482 -21.16 -23.30 11.00
CA CYS A 482 -22.02 -22.12 11.14
C CYS A 482 -21.89 -21.41 12.49
N GLY A 483 -21.60 -20.10 12.45
CA GLY A 483 -21.59 -19.22 13.61
C GLY A 483 -20.31 -19.29 14.44
N ASN A 484 -19.24 -19.92 13.93
CA ASN A 484 -17.94 -19.91 14.59
C ASN A 484 -17.11 -18.66 14.24
N GLY A 485 -17.49 -17.93 13.16
CA GLY A 485 -16.80 -16.74 12.70
C GLY A 485 -15.45 -17.03 12.04
N VAL A 486 -15.25 -18.27 11.58
CA VAL A 486 -14.07 -18.73 10.84
C VAL A 486 -14.47 -19.03 9.40
N ASP A 487 -13.60 -18.77 8.46
CA ASP A 487 -13.65 -19.23 7.08
C ASP A 487 -13.05 -20.64 7.05
N ASP A 488 -13.91 -21.65 7.30
CA ASP A 488 -13.43 -23.03 7.46
C ASP A 488 -12.97 -23.62 6.10
N ASN A 489 -13.49 -23.14 4.99
CA ASN A 489 -13.16 -23.66 3.66
C ASN A 489 -12.11 -22.83 2.88
N CYS A 490 -11.59 -21.74 3.49
CA CYS A 490 -10.54 -20.89 2.92
C CYS A 490 -10.91 -20.22 1.60
N ASP A 491 -12.18 -19.90 1.35
CA ASP A 491 -12.61 -19.24 0.12
C ASP A 491 -12.70 -17.70 0.23
N GLY A 492 -12.44 -17.16 1.43
CA GLY A 492 -12.47 -15.73 1.74
C GLY A 492 -13.83 -15.24 2.26
N VAL A 493 -14.79 -16.12 2.46
CA VAL A 493 -16.12 -15.80 3.01
C VAL A 493 -16.34 -16.60 4.28
N VAL A 494 -16.75 -15.94 5.35
CA VAL A 494 -17.01 -16.56 6.66
C VAL A 494 -18.45 -16.99 6.77
N ASP A 495 -18.69 -18.22 7.26
CA ASP A 495 -20.02 -18.77 7.53
C ASP A 495 -20.99 -18.76 6.30
N GLU A 496 -20.49 -18.83 5.05
CA GLU A 496 -21.38 -18.85 3.88
C GLU A 496 -22.16 -20.16 3.78
N GLY A 497 -23.34 -20.09 3.18
CA GLY A 497 -24.24 -21.24 3.12
C GLY A 497 -24.94 -21.57 4.44
N CYS A 498 -24.64 -20.84 5.51
CA CYS A 498 -25.27 -21.00 6.82
C CYS A 498 -26.66 -20.36 6.88
N PRO A 499 -27.61 -20.93 7.67
CA PRO A 499 -28.90 -20.29 7.90
C PRO A 499 -28.71 -18.90 8.55
N ALA A 500 -29.36 -17.87 8.01
CA ALA A 500 -29.36 -16.57 8.64
C ALA A 500 -29.93 -16.66 10.06
N HIS A 501 -29.16 -16.22 11.06
CA HIS A 501 -29.62 -16.13 12.45
C HIS A 501 -30.46 -14.88 12.71
#